data_402310fc98164f72e53e6ce566976706
#
_entry.id   402310fc98164f72e53e6ce566976706
#
_cell.length_a   1.000
_cell.length_b   1.000
_cell.length_c   1.000
_cell.angle_alpha   90.00
_cell.angle_beta   90.00
_cell.angle_gamma   90.00
#
_symmetry.space_group_name_H-M   'P 1'
#
loop_
_entity.id
_entity.type
_entity.pdbx_description
1 polymer ?
#
loop_
_entity_poly.entity_id
_entity_poly.type
_entity_poly.pdbx_seq_one_letter_code
_entity_poly.pdbx_strand_id
1 'polypeptide(L)'
;MGAADETERLAAAELGGPLGERATLVQFSSAFCAPCRATRRVLAEVSGMIEGVRHVEIDAEAHLGLVRRLRIEKTPTVLVLDAGGAVVRRAVGQPRRADVIAALAAAV
;
A
#
# COMPACT_ATOMS: atom_id res chain seq x y z
N MET A 1 -8.39 7.25 -4.72
CA MET A 1 -8.35 5.97 -4.02
C MET A 1 -9.62 5.81 -3.19
N GLY A 2 -10.22 4.66 -3.26
CA GLY A 2 -11.47 4.38 -2.58
C GLY A 2 -11.30 4.12 -1.10
N ALA A 3 -12.39 4.26 -0.35
CA ALA A 3 -12.45 3.84 1.04
C ALA A 3 -12.23 2.33 1.14
N ALA A 4 -11.69 1.87 2.25
CA ALA A 4 -11.44 0.46 2.51
C ALA A 4 -12.08 0.05 3.83
N ASP A 5 -12.19 -1.25 4.03
CA ASP A 5 -12.70 -1.81 5.27
C ASP A 5 -11.62 -1.70 6.35
N GLU A 6 -11.83 -0.82 7.31
CA GLU A 6 -10.89 -0.58 8.41
C GLU A 6 -10.76 -1.77 9.36
N THR A 7 -11.61 -2.80 9.22
CA THR A 7 -11.41 -4.04 9.95
C THR A 7 -10.24 -4.86 9.39
N GLU A 8 -9.85 -4.61 8.15
CA GLU A 8 -8.66 -5.24 7.58
C GLU A 8 -7.42 -4.57 8.16
N ARG A 9 -6.46 -5.40 8.56
CA ARG A 9 -5.26 -4.91 9.25
C ARG A 9 -4.06 -5.76 8.87
N LEU A 10 -2.90 -5.11 8.71
CA LEU A 10 -1.64 -5.80 8.49
C LEU A 10 -0.70 -5.54 9.65
N ALA A 11 0.00 -6.59 10.07
CA ALA A 11 1.03 -6.50 11.10
C ALA A 11 2.40 -6.26 10.46
N ALA A 12 3.31 -5.68 11.23
CA ALA A 12 4.69 -5.45 10.79
C ALA A 12 5.36 -6.73 10.29
N ALA A 13 5.10 -7.86 10.93
CA ALA A 13 5.67 -9.15 10.51
C ALA A 13 5.23 -9.55 9.10
N GLU A 14 4.01 -9.21 8.70
CA GLU A 14 3.50 -9.50 7.37
C GLU A 14 4.14 -8.61 6.30
N LEU A 15 4.63 -7.45 6.70
CA LEU A 15 5.31 -6.50 5.81
C LEU A 15 6.83 -6.70 5.74
N GLY A 16 7.37 -7.60 6.56
CA GLY A 16 8.81 -7.83 6.62
C GLY A 16 9.59 -6.70 7.30
N GLY A 17 8.93 -5.86 8.09
CA GLY A 17 9.56 -4.76 8.79
C GLY A 17 8.55 -3.86 9.49
N PRO A 18 9.00 -2.78 10.15
CA PRO A 18 8.10 -1.94 10.95
C PRO A 18 7.07 -1.21 10.09
N LEU A 19 5.92 -0.91 10.69
CA LEU A 19 4.98 0.05 10.12
C LEU A 19 5.59 1.45 10.14
N GLY A 20 5.17 2.31 9.22
CA GLY A 20 5.51 3.72 9.30
C GLY A 20 4.91 4.33 10.56
N GLU A 21 5.61 5.29 11.15
CA GLU A 21 5.16 5.94 12.39
C GLU A 21 3.79 6.60 12.24
N ARG A 22 3.49 7.13 11.07
CA ARG A 22 2.23 7.83 10.77
C ARG A 22 1.36 7.05 9.81
N ALA A 23 1.93 6.44 8.78
CA ALA A 23 1.21 5.68 7.77
C ALA A 23 2.15 4.75 7.01
N THR A 24 1.58 3.77 6.31
CA THR A 24 2.32 2.87 5.45
C THR A 24 1.60 2.74 4.11
N LEU A 25 2.35 2.86 3.02
CA LEU A 25 1.87 2.59 1.67
C LEU A 25 2.33 1.19 1.29
N VAL A 26 1.38 0.28 1.10
CA VAL A 26 1.67 -1.11 0.73
C VAL A 26 1.29 -1.32 -0.72
N GLN A 27 2.24 -1.78 -1.52
CA GLN A 27 2.04 -2.06 -2.94
C GLN A 27 2.17 -3.55 -3.18
N PHE A 28 1.12 -4.17 -3.72
CA PHE A 28 1.18 -5.53 -4.22
C PHE A 28 1.55 -5.49 -5.69
N SER A 29 2.61 -6.20 -6.05
CA SER A 29 3.16 -6.21 -7.41
C SER A 29 3.34 -7.64 -7.91
N SER A 30 3.49 -7.79 -9.22
CA SER A 30 3.85 -9.04 -9.86
C SER A 30 5.01 -8.82 -10.82
N ALA A 31 5.62 -9.91 -11.30
CA ALA A 31 6.69 -9.85 -12.27
C ALA A 31 6.16 -9.29 -13.60
N PHE A 32 7.02 -8.61 -14.36
CA PHE A 32 6.72 -8.08 -15.70
C PHE A 32 5.51 -7.15 -15.74
N CYS A 33 5.36 -6.35 -14.70
CA CYS A 33 4.22 -5.43 -14.55
C CYS A 33 4.71 -3.98 -14.70
N ALA A 34 4.51 -3.38 -15.88
CA ALA A 34 4.91 -2.00 -16.13
C ALA A 34 4.17 -1.00 -15.22
N PRO A 35 2.85 -1.12 -15.01
CA PRO A 35 2.14 -0.26 -14.07
C PRO A 35 2.64 -0.41 -12.64
N CYS A 36 3.13 -1.59 -12.25
CA CYS A 36 3.73 -1.79 -10.92
C CYS A 36 5.00 -0.97 -10.76
N ARG A 37 5.84 -0.90 -11.80
CA ARG A 37 7.07 -0.09 -11.77
C ARG A 37 6.76 1.40 -11.66
N ALA A 38 5.77 1.87 -12.41
CA ALA A 38 5.33 3.26 -12.36
C ALA A 38 4.75 3.61 -10.97
N THR A 39 3.95 2.70 -10.41
CA THR A 39 3.38 2.85 -9.07
C THR A 39 4.48 2.91 -8.01
N ARG A 40 5.49 2.05 -8.11
CA ARG A 40 6.63 2.05 -7.19
C ARG A 40 7.29 3.43 -7.13
N ARG A 41 7.50 4.06 -8.30
CA ARG A 41 8.11 5.40 -8.35
C ARG A 41 7.24 6.45 -7.67
N VAL A 42 5.94 6.43 -7.92
CA VAL A 42 5.01 7.38 -7.30
C VAL A 42 5.00 7.21 -5.78
N LEU A 43 4.88 5.98 -5.30
CA LEU A 43 4.83 5.73 -3.85
C LEU A 43 6.15 6.06 -3.16
N ALA A 44 7.27 5.75 -3.81
CA ALA A 44 8.60 6.09 -3.28
C ALA A 44 8.77 7.61 -3.16
N GLU A 45 8.35 8.37 -4.16
CA GLU A 45 8.40 9.82 -4.11
C GLU A 45 7.53 10.38 -2.99
N VAL A 46 6.28 9.93 -2.90
CA VAL A 46 5.35 10.44 -1.89
C VAL A 46 5.81 10.09 -0.49
N SER A 47 6.26 8.86 -0.26
CA SER A 47 6.77 8.47 1.06
C SER A 47 8.04 9.24 1.44
N GLY A 48 8.86 9.59 0.46
CA GLY A 48 10.05 10.42 0.68
C GLY A 48 9.76 11.88 1.01
N MET A 49 8.56 12.37 0.67
CA MET A 49 8.15 13.75 0.94
C MET A 49 7.54 13.95 2.32
N ILE A 50 7.09 12.89 2.97
CA ILE A 50 6.31 12.97 4.20
C ILE A 50 6.98 12.11 5.27
N GLU A 51 7.44 12.74 6.35
CA GLU A 51 8.05 12.02 7.47
C GLU A 51 7.05 11.05 8.11
N GLY A 52 7.53 9.90 8.53
CA GLY A 52 6.71 8.89 9.19
C GLY A 52 5.87 8.03 8.24
N VAL A 53 6.03 8.21 6.93
CA VAL A 53 5.37 7.38 5.93
C VAL A 53 6.37 6.40 5.35
N ARG A 54 6.04 5.12 5.41
CA ARG A 54 6.87 4.06 4.87
C ARG A 54 6.21 3.46 3.62
N HIS A 55 7.02 3.10 2.63
CA HIS A 55 6.58 2.38 1.43
C HIS A 55 7.11 0.95 1.50
N VAL A 56 6.21 -0.03 1.33
CA VAL A 56 6.53 -1.45 1.31
C VAL A 56 5.96 -2.07 0.05
N GLU A 57 6.79 -2.78 -0.70
CA GLU A 57 6.34 -3.54 -1.87
C GLU A 57 6.31 -5.02 -1.54
N ILE A 58 5.21 -5.69 -1.88
CA ILE A 58 5.00 -7.11 -1.63
C ILE A 58 4.81 -7.82 -2.98
N ASP A 59 5.59 -8.87 -3.22
CA ASP A 59 5.38 -9.73 -4.37
C ASP A 59 4.13 -10.58 -4.12
N ALA A 60 3.07 -10.32 -4.89
CA ALA A 60 1.81 -11.03 -4.75
C ALA A 60 1.94 -12.54 -4.98
N GLU A 61 2.86 -12.94 -5.87
CA GLU A 61 3.07 -14.34 -6.19
C GLU A 61 3.75 -15.13 -5.06
N ALA A 62 4.49 -14.44 -4.21
CA ALA A 62 5.19 -15.03 -3.07
C ALA A 62 4.38 -14.98 -1.77
N HIS A 63 3.22 -14.32 -1.75
CA HIS A 63 2.42 -14.08 -0.54
C HIS A 63 0.94 -14.41 -0.77
N LEU A 64 0.66 -15.62 -1.25
CA LEU A 64 -0.68 -16.02 -1.65
C LEU A 64 -1.71 -16.00 -0.51
N GLY A 65 -1.29 -16.34 0.70
CA GLY A 65 -2.18 -16.29 1.87
C GLY A 65 -2.65 -14.88 2.17
N LEU A 66 -1.74 -13.92 2.13
CA LEU A 66 -2.03 -12.52 2.34
C LEU A 66 -2.91 -11.95 1.21
N VAL A 67 -2.60 -12.31 -0.04
CA VAL A 67 -3.37 -11.93 -1.22
C VAL A 67 -4.82 -12.38 -1.09
N ARG A 68 -5.04 -13.62 -0.66
CA ARG A 68 -6.39 -14.17 -0.47
C ARG A 68 -7.13 -13.47 0.66
N ARG A 69 -6.46 -13.27 1.78
CA ARG A 69 -7.07 -12.63 2.95
C ARG A 69 -7.51 -11.21 2.64
N LEU A 70 -6.69 -10.47 1.91
CA LEU A 70 -6.97 -9.08 1.54
C LEU A 70 -7.73 -8.94 0.23
N ARG A 71 -8.06 -10.04 -0.42
CA ARG A 71 -8.81 -10.07 -1.69
C ARG A 71 -8.14 -9.23 -2.78
N ILE A 72 -6.83 -9.43 -2.93
CA ILE A 72 -6.06 -8.80 -4.00
C ILE A 72 -6.29 -9.60 -5.28
N GLU A 73 -6.89 -8.98 -6.27
CA GLU A 73 -7.24 -9.63 -7.55
C GLU A 73 -6.37 -9.19 -8.72
N LYS A 74 -5.81 -7.99 -8.63
CA LYS A 74 -5.00 -7.40 -9.70
C LYS A 74 -3.76 -6.72 -9.12
N THR A 75 -2.70 -6.64 -9.92
CA THR A 75 -1.51 -5.86 -9.61
C THR A 75 -1.34 -4.72 -10.62
N PRO A 76 -0.93 -3.54 -10.18
CA PRO A 76 -0.70 -3.19 -8.80
C PRO A 76 -2.00 -2.99 -8.01
N THR A 77 -1.97 -3.30 -6.73
CA THR A 77 -2.98 -2.87 -5.77
C THR A 77 -2.25 -2.15 -4.65
N VAL A 78 -2.73 -0.98 -4.27
CA VAL A 78 -2.12 -0.15 -3.23
C VAL A 78 -3.07 -0.06 -2.05
N LEU A 79 -2.55 -0.33 -0.86
CA LEU A 79 -3.27 -0.14 0.39
C LEU A 79 -2.59 0.99 1.16
N VAL A 80 -3.39 1.88 1.74
CA VAL A 80 -2.90 2.91 2.65
C VAL A 80 -3.29 2.48 4.06
N LEU A 81 -2.28 2.29 4.90
CA LEU A 81 -2.47 1.88 6.30
C LEU A 81 -2.25 3.06 7.22
N ASP A 82 -3.02 3.13 8.30
CA ASP A 82 -2.74 4.07 9.38
C ASP A 82 -1.57 3.57 10.24
N ALA A 83 -1.24 4.31 11.29
CA ALA A 83 -0.12 3.96 12.18
C ALA A 83 -0.29 2.60 12.85
N GLY A 84 -1.51 2.16 13.05
CA GLY A 84 -1.82 0.86 13.67
C GLY A 84 -1.90 -0.30 12.68
N GLY A 85 -1.73 -0.03 11.38
CA GLY A 85 -1.80 -1.04 10.33
C GLY A 85 -3.18 -1.29 9.76
N ALA A 86 -4.19 -0.52 10.17
CA ALA A 86 -5.54 -0.65 9.60
C ALA A 86 -5.56 -0.10 8.17
N VAL A 87 -6.24 -0.81 7.27
CA VAL A 87 -6.38 -0.41 5.88
C VAL A 87 -7.46 0.67 5.80
N VAL A 88 -7.06 1.90 5.47
CA VAL A 88 -7.98 3.04 5.40
C VAL A 88 -8.36 3.43 3.98
N ARG A 89 -7.51 3.10 2.99
CA ARG A 89 -7.80 3.34 1.57
C ARG A 89 -7.22 2.21 0.73
N ARG A 90 -7.82 2.01 -0.45
CA ARG A 90 -7.39 0.99 -1.41
C ARG A 90 -7.50 1.55 -2.82
N ALA A 91 -6.53 1.25 -3.67
CA ALA A 91 -6.60 1.52 -5.10
C ALA A 91 -6.20 0.27 -5.89
N VAL A 92 -6.95 -0.03 -6.92
CA VAL A 92 -6.62 -1.09 -7.89
C VAL A 92 -6.11 -0.41 -9.15
N GLY A 93 -4.97 -0.86 -9.65
CA GLY A 93 -4.29 -0.23 -10.76
C GLY A 93 -3.36 0.89 -10.30
N GLN A 94 -2.76 1.59 -11.26
CA GLN A 94 -1.81 2.66 -10.98
C GLN A 94 -2.53 3.90 -10.46
N PRO A 95 -2.26 4.35 -9.21
CA PRO A 95 -2.87 5.58 -8.69
C PRO A 95 -2.12 6.80 -9.20
N ARG A 96 -2.80 7.95 -9.24
CA ARG A 96 -2.14 9.23 -9.48
C ARG A 96 -1.52 9.73 -8.17
N ARG A 97 -0.41 10.49 -8.31
CA ARG A 97 0.28 11.06 -7.15
C ARG A 97 -0.67 11.85 -6.23
N ALA A 98 -1.50 12.71 -6.83
CA ALA A 98 -2.45 13.53 -6.06
C ALA A 98 -3.43 12.68 -5.24
N ASP A 99 -3.87 11.56 -5.78
CA ASP A 99 -4.78 10.65 -5.09
C ASP A 99 -4.09 9.96 -3.91
N VAL A 100 -2.82 9.60 -4.06
CA VAL A 100 -2.03 9.00 -2.97
C VAL A 100 -1.85 10.00 -1.83
N ILE A 101 -1.52 11.25 -2.16
CA ILE A 101 -1.36 12.31 -1.15
C ILE A 101 -2.67 12.55 -0.42
N ALA A 102 -3.79 12.63 -1.14
CA ALA A 102 -5.11 12.80 -0.54
C ALA A 102 -5.48 11.62 0.37
N ALA A 103 -5.15 10.39 -0.05
CA ALA A 103 -5.42 9.19 0.73
C ALA A 103 -4.61 9.17 2.04
N LEU A 104 -3.37 9.67 2.01
CA LEU A 104 -2.55 9.77 3.21
C LEU A 104 -3.15 10.70 4.24
N ALA A 105 -3.86 11.74 3.83
CA ALA A 105 -4.54 12.65 4.76
C ALA A 105 -5.58 11.92 5.61
N ALA A 106 -6.15 10.82 5.12
CA ALA A 106 -7.10 10.01 5.89
C ALA A 106 -6.40 9.04 6.86
N ALA A 107 -5.11 8.80 6.68
CA ALA A 107 -4.35 7.81 7.47
C ALA A 107 -3.54 8.44 8.59
N VAL A 108 -3.16 9.70 8.44
CA VAL A 108 -2.28 10.41 9.39
C VAL A 108 -3.05 11.28 10.37
#